data_31204c9a80579c5fb22b0a6dd8424fac
#
_entry.id   31204c9a80579c5fb22b0a6dd8424fac
#
_cell.length_a   1.000
_cell.length_b   1.000
_cell.length_c   1.000
_cell.angle_alpha   90.00
_cell.angle_beta   90.00
_cell.angle_gamma   90.00
#
_symmetry.space_group_name_H-M   'P 1'
#
loop_
_entity.id
_entity.type
_entity.pdbx_description
1 polymer ?
#
loop_
_entity_poly.entity_id
_entity_poly.type
_entity_poly.pdbx_seq_one_letter_code
_entity_poly.pdbx_strand_id
1 'polypeptide(L)'
;MKYDFTSIMDRHGKDAIAVDGLGTGFAPAAPKEGFDAIPMWVADMNFPTVPTIQEAIIERTNHPAFGYFNPTDEYFDSIIRWQAKRTGVQGLTKECIGYENGVLGGVISALNCVCSKGDKILIHSPTYIGFTMSLKNNGYEAVHSPLVKDENGVWRMDFEDMEKHLKEEKIHAAIMCNPHNPCGRVWERWELEKAMELYKKYDVYVVSDEIWSDIILSGNKHIPTQSVSEDARQRTAAFYAPSKTFNLAGLVGSYHIVYNSWWRDRMEKESSLSHYNMMNVLSMHALIGAYKPEGYEWTDELCEVLTGNIDFACDYIEKHFEGVTVSKPQGTYMLFVDCTDWCKAHGKTIEDVEHACWDVGAAIQDGTMFFGPCHLRMNLASPRSRIEEAFHRMDKYVFNA
;
A
#
# COMPACT_ATOMS: atom_id res chain seq x y z
N MET A 1 -22.90 -11.62 -4.01
CA MET A 1 -21.84 -11.41 -3.02
C MET A 1 -22.38 -11.76 -1.65
N LYS A 2 -21.56 -12.38 -0.81
CA LYS A 2 -21.91 -12.76 0.56
C LYS A 2 -21.77 -11.58 1.55
N TYR A 3 -20.85 -10.66 1.22
CA TYR A 3 -20.53 -9.50 2.06
C TYR A 3 -21.10 -8.21 1.50
N ASP A 4 -21.24 -7.20 2.37
CA ASP A 4 -21.81 -5.91 1.98
C ASP A 4 -20.72 -4.94 1.52
N PHE A 5 -20.66 -4.70 0.21
CA PHE A 5 -19.82 -3.69 -0.43
C PHE A 5 -20.64 -2.57 -1.09
N THR A 6 -21.93 -2.49 -0.78
CA THR A 6 -22.87 -1.57 -1.44
C THR A 6 -23.42 -0.49 -0.51
N SER A 7 -23.56 -0.78 0.79
CA SER A 7 -24.07 0.17 1.77
C SER A 7 -23.08 1.29 2.05
N ILE A 8 -23.58 2.51 2.12
CA ILE A 8 -22.79 3.68 2.52
C ILE A 8 -22.70 3.69 4.04
N MET A 9 -21.51 3.44 4.55
CA MET A 9 -21.24 3.44 5.99
C MET A 9 -20.91 4.87 6.45
N ASP A 10 -21.65 5.41 7.40
CA ASP A 10 -21.32 6.66 8.05
C ASP A 10 -20.14 6.46 9.03
N ARG A 11 -19.04 7.16 8.77
CA ARG A 11 -17.80 7.10 9.55
C ARG A 11 -17.55 8.36 10.38
N HIS A 12 -18.44 9.37 10.34
CA HIS A 12 -18.29 10.60 11.13
C HIS A 12 -18.37 10.29 12.64
N GLY A 13 -17.44 10.86 13.40
CA GLY A 13 -17.33 10.64 14.85
C GLY A 13 -17.01 9.19 15.23
N LYS A 14 -16.36 8.45 14.31
CA LYS A 14 -15.88 7.07 14.52
C LYS A 14 -14.35 6.98 14.38
N ASP A 15 -13.65 8.02 14.77
CA ASP A 15 -12.18 8.12 14.72
C ASP A 15 -11.61 7.93 13.30
N ALA A 16 -12.38 8.30 12.28
CA ALA A 16 -12.03 8.10 10.88
C ALA A 16 -11.40 9.37 10.28
N ILE A 17 -10.07 9.43 10.23
CA ILE A 17 -9.34 10.58 9.66
C ILE A 17 -9.79 10.92 8.24
N ALA A 18 -10.27 9.94 7.48
CA ALA A 18 -10.75 10.11 6.11
C ALA A 18 -11.91 11.14 5.99
N VAL A 19 -12.72 11.26 7.04
CA VAL A 19 -13.88 12.17 7.10
C VAL A 19 -13.73 13.21 8.22
N ASP A 20 -13.34 12.79 9.41
CA ASP A 20 -13.21 13.69 10.57
C ASP A 20 -11.98 14.61 10.49
N GLY A 21 -10.99 14.26 9.67
CA GLY A 21 -9.78 15.02 9.43
C GLY A 21 -9.90 16.11 8.36
N LEU A 22 -10.97 16.14 7.57
CA LEU A 22 -11.12 17.10 6.48
C LEU A 22 -11.03 18.55 6.98
N GLY A 23 -10.32 19.40 6.23
CA GLY A 23 -10.06 20.77 6.58
C GLY A 23 -9.00 20.99 7.67
N THR A 24 -8.29 19.93 8.10
CA THR A 24 -7.23 20.03 9.11
C THR A 24 -5.87 19.53 8.60
N GLY A 25 -4.80 20.21 8.94
CA GLY A 25 -3.42 19.82 8.60
C GLY A 25 -3.21 19.65 7.09
N PHE A 26 -2.82 18.47 6.66
CA PHE A 26 -2.57 18.12 5.25
C PHE A 26 -3.75 17.40 4.57
N ALA A 27 -4.88 17.30 5.26
CA ALA A 27 -6.08 16.69 4.71
C ALA A 27 -6.76 17.60 3.68
N PRO A 28 -7.52 17.04 2.73
CA PRO A 28 -8.36 17.82 1.81
C PRO A 28 -9.24 18.82 2.55
N ALA A 29 -9.48 19.98 1.93
CA ALA A 29 -10.42 20.96 2.47
C ALA A 29 -11.84 20.39 2.52
N ALA A 30 -12.66 20.92 3.41
CA ALA A 30 -14.09 20.61 3.43
C ALA A 30 -14.77 21.10 2.14
N PRO A 31 -15.75 20.37 1.60
CA PRO A 31 -16.46 20.77 0.39
C PRO A 31 -17.26 22.07 0.59
N LYS A 32 -17.58 22.74 -0.51
CA LYS A 32 -18.49 23.87 -0.53
C LYS A 32 -19.92 23.47 -0.12
N GLU A 33 -20.68 24.46 0.32
CA GLU A 33 -22.10 24.28 0.65
C GLU A 33 -22.87 23.63 -0.51
N GLY A 34 -23.67 22.60 -0.22
CA GLY A 34 -24.42 21.83 -1.18
C GLY A 34 -23.74 20.53 -1.63
N PHE A 35 -22.50 20.25 -1.21
CA PHE A 35 -21.81 18.99 -1.46
C PHE A 35 -21.44 18.31 -0.15
N ASP A 36 -21.63 17.01 -0.09
CA ASP A 36 -21.08 16.14 0.94
C ASP A 36 -19.72 15.58 0.53
N ALA A 37 -18.87 15.28 1.49
CA ALA A 37 -17.55 14.73 1.23
C ALA A 37 -17.61 13.26 0.82
N ILE A 38 -16.85 12.90 -0.21
CA ILE A 38 -16.58 11.54 -0.64
C ILE A 38 -15.08 11.28 -0.40
N PRO A 39 -14.70 10.55 0.66
CA PRO A 39 -13.31 10.37 1.02
C PRO A 39 -12.60 9.44 0.03
N MET A 40 -11.61 9.97 -0.68
CA MET A 40 -10.81 9.27 -1.69
C MET A 40 -9.31 9.52 -1.54
N TRP A 41 -8.84 9.98 -0.37
CA TRP A 41 -7.46 10.41 -0.15
C TRP A 41 -6.64 9.46 0.73
N VAL A 42 -7.17 9.02 1.87
CA VAL A 42 -6.49 8.06 2.75
C VAL A 42 -6.54 6.66 2.15
N ALA A 43 -5.47 5.89 2.36
CA ALA A 43 -5.43 4.48 1.97
C ALA A 43 -6.12 3.60 3.04
N ASP A 44 -7.40 3.84 3.26
CA ASP A 44 -8.33 3.00 4.04
C ASP A 44 -9.62 2.76 3.23
N MET A 45 -10.53 1.92 3.74
CA MET A 45 -11.72 1.54 2.99
C MET A 45 -13.00 2.06 3.64
N ASN A 46 -14.01 2.30 2.79
CA ASN A 46 -15.36 2.66 3.21
C ASN A 46 -16.31 1.44 3.17
N PHE A 47 -15.78 0.25 3.47
CA PHE A 47 -16.51 -1.01 3.58
C PHE A 47 -16.42 -1.57 5.00
N PRO A 48 -17.47 -2.27 5.50
CA PRO A 48 -17.33 -3.10 6.68
C PRO A 48 -16.28 -4.19 6.45
N THR A 49 -15.42 -4.42 7.44
CA THR A 49 -14.47 -5.54 7.37
C THR A 49 -15.17 -6.88 7.61
N VAL A 50 -14.47 -8.01 7.40
CA VAL A 50 -15.02 -9.34 7.62
C VAL A 50 -15.43 -9.53 9.10
N PRO A 51 -16.64 -10.07 9.41
CA PRO A 51 -17.15 -10.15 10.77
C PRO A 51 -16.27 -10.93 11.75
N THR A 52 -15.54 -11.93 11.27
CA THR A 52 -14.65 -12.76 12.09
C THR A 52 -13.54 -11.98 12.81
N ILE A 53 -13.17 -10.80 12.31
CA ILE A 53 -12.23 -9.90 12.97
C ILE A 53 -12.87 -9.31 14.24
N GLN A 54 -14.07 -8.74 14.09
CA GLN A 54 -14.79 -8.15 15.21
C GLN A 54 -15.09 -9.21 16.26
N GLU A 55 -15.54 -10.39 15.85
CA GLU A 55 -15.81 -11.55 16.73
C GLU A 55 -14.57 -11.93 17.55
N ALA A 56 -13.40 -12.05 16.91
CA ALA A 56 -12.15 -12.41 17.58
C ALA A 56 -11.69 -11.35 18.61
N ILE A 57 -11.88 -10.07 18.29
CA ILE A 57 -11.57 -8.96 19.20
C ILE A 57 -12.54 -8.99 20.40
N ILE A 58 -13.84 -9.14 20.16
CA ILE A 58 -14.86 -9.19 21.22
C ILE A 58 -14.61 -10.39 22.14
N GLU A 59 -14.36 -11.57 21.59
CA GLU A 59 -14.03 -12.77 22.36
C GLU A 59 -12.83 -12.52 23.28
N ARG A 60 -11.75 -11.92 22.77
CA ARG A 60 -10.58 -11.59 23.57
C ARG A 60 -10.89 -10.55 24.66
N THR A 61 -11.71 -9.55 24.38
CA THR A 61 -12.06 -8.48 25.34
C THR A 61 -13.04 -8.94 26.41
N ASN A 62 -13.74 -10.05 26.23
CA ASN A 62 -14.58 -10.67 27.29
C ASN A 62 -13.73 -11.12 28.49
N HIS A 63 -12.43 -11.37 28.30
CA HIS A 63 -11.49 -11.57 29.42
C HIS A 63 -10.89 -10.22 29.84
N PRO A 64 -11.17 -9.73 31.06
CA PRO A 64 -10.89 -8.32 31.45
C PRO A 64 -9.43 -8.01 31.81
N ALA A 65 -8.48 -8.91 31.55
CA ALA A 65 -7.07 -8.71 31.83
C ALA A 65 -6.26 -8.62 30.52
N PHE A 66 -5.43 -7.57 30.41
CA PHE A 66 -4.60 -7.26 29.24
C PHE A 66 -3.11 -7.17 29.63
N GLY A 67 -2.65 -8.16 30.42
CA GLY A 67 -1.27 -8.24 30.87
C GLY A 67 -0.30 -8.69 29.78
N TYR A 68 0.96 -8.90 30.15
CA TYR A 68 1.98 -9.41 29.24
C TYR A 68 1.58 -10.76 28.65
N PHE A 69 1.91 -10.99 27.38
CA PHE A 69 1.62 -12.22 26.67
C PHE A 69 2.72 -12.54 25.66
N ASN A 70 2.75 -13.77 25.19
CA ASN A 70 3.55 -14.20 24.05
C ASN A 70 2.62 -14.45 22.85
N PRO A 71 3.08 -14.19 21.61
CA PRO A 71 2.35 -14.60 20.42
C PRO A 71 2.04 -16.10 20.45
N THR A 72 0.81 -16.47 20.10
CA THR A 72 0.36 -17.85 20.10
C THR A 72 0.81 -18.60 18.86
N ASP A 73 0.88 -19.93 18.90
CA ASP A 73 1.16 -20.73 17.70
C ASP A 73 0.09 -20.47 16.62
N GLU A 74 -1.18 -20.27 16.99
CA GLU A 74 -2.25 -19.94 16.05
C GLU A 74 -1.98 -18.64 15.26
N TYR A 75 -1.32 -17.65 15.86
CA TYR A 75 -0.90 -16.45 15.15
C TYR A 75 0.05 -16.77 13.99
N PHE A 76 1.10 -17.55 14.26
CA PHE A 76 2.07 -17.94 13.24
C PHE A 76 1.46 -18.89 12.21
N ASP A 77 0.69 -19.87 12.65
CA ASP A 77 0.00 -20.83 11.77
C ASP A 77 -1.00 -20.13 10.84
N SER A 78 -1.70 -19.10 11.32
CA SER A 78 -2.59 -18.27 10.50
C SER A 78 -1.82 -17.59 9.37
N ILE A 79 -0.66 -16.99 9.66
CA ILE A 79 0.21 -16.36 8.65
C ILE A 79 0.74 -17.40 7.66
N ILE A 80 1.23 -18.54 8.14
CA ILE A 80 1.77 -19.61 7.28
C ILE A 80 0.69 -20.12 6.31
N ARG A 81 -0.52 -20.39 6.81
CA ARG A 81 -1.66 -20.83 5.98
C ARG A 81 -2.08 -19.75 4.97
N TRP A 82 -2.11 -18.47 5.42
CA TRP A 82 -2.46 -17.34 4.56
C TRP A 82 -1.48 -17.21 3.41
N GLN A 83 -0.18 -17.16 3.69
CA GLN A 83 0.87 -17.04 2.70
C GLN A 83 0.87 -18.24 1.73
N ALA A 84 0.74 -19.46 2.23
CA ALA A 84 0.67 -20.63 1.38
C ALA A 84 -0.50 -20.59 0.38
N LYS A 85 -1.67 -20.15 0.83
CA LYS A 85 -2.89 -20.10 0.00
C LYS A 85 -2.94 -18.90 -0.93
N ARG A 86 -2.56 -17.70 -0.46
CA ARG A 86 -2.63 -16.45 -1.26
C ARG A 86 -1.48 -16.30 -2.24
N THR A 87 -0.27 -16.63 -1.84
CA THR A 87 0.94 -16.38 -2.63
C THR A 87 1.61 -17.66 -3.16
N GLY A 88 1.19 -18.83 -2.67
CA GLY A 88 1.78 -20.12 -3.04
C GLY A 88 3.11 -20.42 -2.36
N VAL A 89 3.54 -19.63 -1.40
CA VAL A 89 4.78 -19.84 -0.62
C VAL A 89 4.69 -21.17 0.13
N GLN A 90 5.71 -22.01 0.00
CA GLN A 90 5.83 -23.29 0.69
C GLN A 90 7.04 -23.31 1.64
N GLY A 91 6.94 -24.08 2.72
CA GLY A 91 8.04 -24.25 3.67
C GLY A 91 8.35 -23.03 4.53
N LEU A 92 7.40 -22.08 4.65
CA LEU A 92 7.51 -20.99 5.62
C LEU A 92 7.36 -21.57 7.03
N THR A 93 8.28 -21.20 7.92
CA THR A 93 8.25 -21.62 9.33
C THR A 93 8.12 -20.41 10.24
N LYS A 94 7.69 -20.62 11.47
CA LYS A 94 7.44 -19.54 12.42
C LYS A 94 8.72 -18.73 12.75
N GLU A 95 9.89 -19.35 12.68
CA GLU A 95 11.17 -18.69 12.91
C GLU A 95 11.48 -17.61 11.87
N CYS A 96 10.86 -17.69 10.70
CA CYS A 96 11.02 -16.68 9.63
C CYS A 96 10.09 -15.48 9.82
N ILE A 97 9.14 -15.56 10.75
CA ILE A 97 8.08 -14.56 10.94
C ILE A 97 8.36 -13.76 12.21
N GLY A 98 8.37 -12.43 12.09
CA GLY A 98 8.45 -11.54 13.22
C GLY A 98 7.37 -10.46 13.17
N TYR A 99 6.87 -10.07 14.35
CA TYR A 99 5.92 -8.97 14.45
C TYR A 99 6.61 -7.64 14.18
N GLU A 100 5.87 -6.73 13.55
CA GLU A 100 6.30 -5.35 13.32
C GLU A 100 5.21 -4.36 13.74
N ASN A 101 5.63 -3.29 14.36
CA ASN A 101 4.74 -2.20 14.77
C ASN A 101 4.49 -1.24 13.60
N GLY A 102 3.77 -1.74 12.59
CA GLY A 102 3.57 -1.09 11.30
C GLY A 102 4.69 -1.38 10.31
N VAL A 103 4.33 -1.47 9.01
CA VAL A 103 5.28 -1.81 7.94
C VAL A 103 6.40 -0.80 7.82
N LEU A 104 6.12 0.50 7.92
CA LEU A 104 7.18 1.54 7.86
C LEU A 104 8.19 1.42 9.00
N GLY A 105 7.72 1.07 10.22
CA GLY A 105 8.61 0.78 11.34
C GLY A 105 9.54 -0.40 11.04
N GLY A 106 8.97 -1.48 10.51
CA GLY A 106 9.72 -2.67 10.09
C GLY A 106 10.73 -2.39 8.97
N VAL A 107 10.35 -1.60 7.96
CA VAL A 107 11.25 -1.15 6.88
C VAL A 107 12.49 -0.47 7.46
N ILE A 108 12.31 0.47 8.38
CA ILE A 108 13.42 1.18 9.02
C ILE A 108 14.23 0.25 9.92
N SER A 109 13.57 -0.64 10.66
CA SER A 109 14.25 -1.66 11.49
C SER A 109 15.16 -2.55 10.65
N ALA A 110 14.69 -3.01 9.48
CA ALA A 110 15.49 -3.79 8.56
C ALA A 110 16.69 -3.01 8.00
N LEU A 111 16.47 -1.75 7.59
CA LEU A 111 17.53 -0.88 7.09
C LEU A 111 18.60 -0.60 8.16
N ASN A 112 18.22 -0.36 9.41
CA ASN A 112 19.16 -0.16 10.52
C ASN A 112 20.10 -1.35 10.75
N CYS A 113 19.70 -2.56 10.32
CA CYS A 113 20.53 -3.76 10.43
C CYS A 113 21.63 -3.87 9.37
N VAL A 114 21.42 -3.26 8.21
CA VAL A 114 22.29 -3.44 7.02
C VAL A 114 22.87 -2.13 6.51
N CYS A 115 22.40 -0.98 6.98
CA CYS A 115 22.83 0.34 6.55
C CYS A 115 23.26 1.20 7.74
N SER A 116 24.06 2.23 7.45
CA SER A 116 24.44 3.30 8.38
C SER A 116 23.71 4.59 8.04
N LYS A 117 23.57 5.48 9.03
CA LYS A 117 23.01 6.83 8.75
C LYS A 117 23.89 7.55 7.72
N GLY A 118 23.23 8.19 6.74
CA GLY A 118 23.87 8.78 5.57
C GLY A 118 23.97 7.85 4.37
N ASP A 119 23.67 6.55 4.51
CA ASP A 119 23.65 5.63 3.37
C ASP A 119 22.50 5.94 2.42
N LYS A 120 22.74 5.63 1.14
CA LYS A 120 21.82 5.80 0.04
C LYS A 120 20.95 4.57 -0.14
N ILE A 121 19.65 4.80 -0.24
CA ILE A 121 18.62 3.75 -0.41
C ILE A 121 17.93 3.98 -1.74
N LEU A 122 17.98 3.00 -2.64
CA LEU A 122 17.29 3.08 -3.93
C LEU A 122 15.81 2.83 -3.75
N ILE A 123 15.00 3.70 -4.35
CA ILE A 123 13.53 3.58 -4.42
C ILE A 123 13.05 3.92 -5.82
N HIS A 124 11.89 3.38 -6.22
CA HIS A 124 11.26 3.71 -7.50
C HIS A 124 10.27 4.86 -7.36
N SER A 125 10.26 5.81 -8.29
CA SER A 125 9.31 6.92 -8.32
C SER A 125 8.46 6.93 -9.61
N PRO A 126 7.15 7.31 -9.57
CA PRO A 126 6.42 7.76 -8.37
C PRO A 126 6.50 6.75 -7.22
N THR A 127 6.42 7.23 -5.97
CA THR A 127 6.65 6.39 -4.79
C THR A 127 5.70 6.72 -3.65
N TYR A 128 5.58 5.81 -2.70
CA TYR A 128 4.82 6.07 -1.49
C TYR A 128 5.54 7.09 -0.60
N ILE A 129 4.85 8.18 -0.23
CA ILE A 129 5.38 9.26 0.61
C ILE A 129 5.97 8.75 1.94
N GLY A 130 5.40 7.67 2.50
CA GLY A 130 5.90 7.07 3.72
C GLY A 130 7.35 6.61 3.63
N PHE A 131 7.83 6.16 2.46
CA PHE A 131 9.23 5.76 2.28
C PHE A 131 10.16 6.98 2.33
N THR A 132 9.88 8.00 1.55
CA THR A 132 10.74 9.21 1.48
C THR A 132 10.79 9.93 2.82
N MET A 133 9.66 10.07 3.51
CA MET A 133 9.60 10.67 4.84
C MET A 133 10.34 9.83 5.88
N SER A 134 10.13 8.52 5.89
CA SER A 134 10.78 7.62 6.85
C SER A 134 12.30 7.56 6.63
N LEU A 135 12.76 7.51 5.38
CA LEU A 135 14.19 7.55 5.07
C LEU A 135 14.81 8.86 5.57
N LYS A 136 14.22 10.00 5.19
CA LYS A 136 14.70 11.34 5.61
C LYS A 136 14.74 11.48 7.13
N ASN A 137 13.66 11.10 7.81
CA ASN A 137 13.55 11.24 9.27
C ASN A 137 14.51 10.34 10.03
N ASN A 138 14.95 9.25 9.42
CA ASN A 138 15.93 8.32 9.99
C ASN A 138 17.36 8.57 9.50
N GLY A 139 17.60 9.64 8.74
CA GLY A 139 18.95 10.05 8.30
C GLY A 139 19.51 9.22 7.16
N TYR A 140 18.64 8.63 6.32
CA TYR A 140 19.01 7.99 5.05
C TYR A 140 18.78 8.94 3.89
N GLU A 141 19.48 8.72 2.77
CA GLU A 141 19.30 9.44 1.52
C GLU A 141 18.51 8.57 0.53
N ALA A 142 17.39 9.10 0.02
CA ALA A 142 16.62 8.41 -1.01
C ALA A 142 17.23 8.68 -2.39
N VAL A 143 17.58 7.62 -3.12
CA VAL A 143 17.97 7.68 -4.54
C VAL A 143 16.81 7.19 -5.37
N HIS A 144 16.28 8.08 -6.23
CA HIS A 144 15.10 7.78 -7.03
C HIS A 144 15.49 7.22 -8.39
N SER A 145 15.01 6.01 -8.70
CA SER A 145 15.01 5.47 -10.06
C SER A 145 13.59 5.60 -10.64
N PRO A 146 13.38 6.49 -11.61
CA PRO A 146 12.07 6.75 -12.16
C PRO A 146 11.50 5.54 -12.89
N LEU A 147 10.22 5.25 -12.65
CA LEU A 147 9.47 4.33 -13.50
C LEU A 147 9.20 4.97 -14.86
N VAL A 148 9.16 4.17 -15.89
CA VAL A 148 8.84 4.58 -17.25
C VAL A 148 7.57 3.90 -17.72
N LYS A 149 6.83 4.52 -18.65
CA LYS A 149 5.67 3.85 -19.28
C LYS A 149 6.15 3.16 -20.57
N ASP A 150 5.76 1.89 -20.73
CA ASP A 150 5.99 1.19 -22.00
C ASP A 150 5.01 1.67 -23.10
N GLU A 151 5.12 1.10 -24.29
CA GLU A 151 4.27 1.43 -25.47
C GLU A 151 2.77 1.23 -25.21
N ASN A 152 2.40 0.42 -24.22
CA ASN A 152 1.02 0.17 -23.79
C ASN A 152 0.60 1.05 -22.60
N GLY A 153 1.44 1.99 -22.18
CA GLY A 153 1.19 2.86 -21.04
C GLY A 153 1.35 2.18 -19.67
N VAL A 154 1.95 0.99 -19.63
CA VAL A 154 2.18 0.24 -18.38
C VAL A 154 3.46 0.75 -17.72
N TRP A 155 3.38 1.04 -16.42
CA TRP A 155 4.55 1.41 -15.64
C TRP A 155 5.57 0.27 -15.53
N ARG A 156 6.84 0.57 -15.82
CA ARG A 156 7.97 -0.38 -15.81
C ARG A 156 9.13 0.17 -15.00
N MET A 157 9.92 -0.72 -14.40
CA MET A 157 11.22 -0.33 -13.86
C MET A 157 12.17 0.04 -15.00
N ASP A 158 12.88 1.15 -14.87
CA ASP A 158 13.99 1.49 -15.77
C ASP A 158 15.26 0.80 -15.29
N PHE A 159 15.54 -0.37 -15.85
CA PHE A 159 16.68 -1.19 -15.42
C PHE A 159 18.03 -0.58 -15.80
N GLU A 160 18.08 0.28 -16.81
CA GLU A 160 19.32 0.98 -17.20
C GLU A 160 19.62 2.07 -16.18
N ASP A 161 18.62 2.84 -15.79
CA ASP A 161 18.72 3.84 -14.73
C ASP A 161 19.04 3.21 -13.37
N MET A 162 18.35 2.11 -13.02
CA MET A 162 18.66 1.33 -11.81
C MET A 162 20.14 0.92 -11.79
N GLU A 163 20.63 0.29 -12.86
CA GLU A 163 22.01 -0.19 -12.93
C GLU A 163 23.02 0.95 -12.86
N LYS A 164 22.71 2.10 -13.47
CA LYS A 164 23.52 3.30 -13.39
C LYS A 164 23.70 3.74 -11.94
N HIS A 165 22.60 3.91 -11.19
CA HIS A 165 22.65 4.29 -9.78
C HIS A 165 23.43 3.27 -8.94
N LEU A 166 23.17 1.97 -9.14
CA LEU A 166 23.85 0.90 -8.41
C LEU A 166 25.35 0.88 -8.66
N LYS A 167 25.78 1.26 -9.86
CA LYS A 167 27.19 1.30 -10.27
C LYS A 167 27.91 2.55 -9.79
N GLU A 168 27.25 3.71 -9.88
CA GLU A 168 27.87 5.02 -9.67
C GLU A 168 27.77 5.49 -8.22
N GLU A 169 26.77 5.01 -7.50
CA GLU A 169 26.49 5.39 -6.12
C GLU A 169 26.66 4.19 -5.18
N LYS A 170 27.14 4.43 -3.97
CA LYS A 170 27.29 3.35 -2.97
C LYS A 170 25.94 3.04 -2.34
N ILE A 171 25.11 2.27 -3.03
CA ILE A 171 23.80 1.86 -2.54
C ILE A 171 23.93 0.50 -1.85
N HIS A 172 23.54 0.43 -0.57
CA HIS A 172 23.57 -0.80 0.22
C HIS A 172 22.23 -1.50 0.33
N ALA A 173 21.12 -0.75 0.16
CA ALA A 173 19.79 -1.33 0.20
C ALA A 173 18.85 -0.62 -0.77
N ALA A 174 17.79 -1.34 -1.15
CA ALA A 174 16.69 -0.81 -1.96
C ALA A 174 15.34 -1.13 -1.30
N ILE A 175 14.36 -0.24 -1.48
CA ILE A 175 12.96 -0.52 -1.11
C ILE A 175 12.21 -0.90 -2.38
N MET A 176 11.64 -2.11 -2.37
CA MET A 176 10.74 -2.61 -3.41
C MET A 176 9.30 -2.53 -2.89
N CYS A 177 8.42 -1.81 -3.57
CA CYS A 177 6.99 -1.78 -3.29
C CYS A 177 6.28 -2.77 -4.24
N ASN A 178 5.66 -3.82 -3.71
CA ASN A 178 5.13 -4.93 -4.50
C ASN A 178 3.82 -5.50 -3.91
N PRO A 179 2.65 -5.16 -4.44
CA PRO A 179 2.31 -4.21 -5.52
C PRO A 179 2.71 -2.77 -5.26
N HIS A 180 2.96 -2.02 -6.34
CA HIS A 180 3.51 -0.68 -6.25
C HIS A 180 2.43 0.40 -6.04
N ASN A 181 2.58 1.20 -4.99
CA ASN A 181 1.76 2.37 -4.71
C ASN A 181 2.60 3.64 -4.97
N PRO A 182 2.12 4.63 -5.77
CA PRO A 182 0.71 4.87 -6.14
C PRO A 182 0.25 4.25 -7.48
N CYS A 183 1.15 3.71 -8.28
CA CYS A 183 0.84 3.33 -9.66
C CYS A 183 -0.05 2.07 -9.80
N GLY A 184 -0.25 1.32 -8.72
CA GLY A 184 -1.03 0.07 -8.74
C GLY A 184 -0.40 -1.05 -9.58
N ARG A 185 0.93 -0.98 -9.80
CA ARG A 185 1.62 -1.98 -10.61
C ARG A 185 1.83 -3.28 -9.85
N VAL A 186 1.46 -4.41 -10.44
CA VAL A 186 1.80 -5.76 -9.99
C VAL A 186 2.94 -6.25 -10.87
N TRP A 187 4.13 -6.40 -10.29
CA TRP A 187 5.33 -6.73 -11.05
C TRP A 187 5.26 -8.13 -11.65
N GLU A 188 5.64 -8.25 -12.90
CA GLU A 188 5.76 -9.53 -13.59
C GLU A 188 7.02 -10.27 -13.13
N ARG A 189 7.02 -11.60 -13.26
CA ARG A 189 8.15 -12.44 -12.81
C ARG A 189 9.49 -11.97 -13.39
N TRP A 190 9.53 -11.71 -14.68
CA TRP A 190 10.76 -11.29 -15.37
C TRP A 190 11.30 -9.95 -14.86
N GLU A 191 10.39 -9.02 -14.45
CA GLU A 191 10.79 -7.72 -13.87
C GLU A 191 11.44 -7.93 -12.50
N LEU A 192 10.83 -8.75 -11.65
CA LEU A 192 11.38 -9.08 -10.34
C LEU A 192 12.71 -9.83 -10.47
N GLU A 193 12.79 -10.83 -11.36
CA GLU A 193 14.02 -11.57 -11.61
C GLU A 193 15.15 -10.62 -12.05
N LYS A 194 14.87 -9.73 -13.01
CA LYS A 194 15.86 -8.77 -13.51
C LYS A 194 16.31 -7.76 -12.44
N ALA A 195 15.37 -7.23 -11.64
CA ALA A 195 15.69 -6.37 -10.52
C ALA A 195 16.58 -7.09 -9.48
N MET A 196 16.20 -8.32 -9.10
CA MET A 196 16.96 -9.09 -8.12
C MET A 196 18.33 -9.53 -8.64
N GLU A 197 18.50 -9.75 -9.94
CA GLU A 197 19.81 -9.99 -10.56
C GLU A 197 20.73 -8.75 -10.44
N LEU A 198 20.20 -7.55 -10.65
CA LEU A 198 20.93 -6.30 -10.44
C LEU A 198 21.31 -6.13 -8.98
N TYR A 199 20.38 -6.31 -8.05
CA TYR A 199 20.67 -6.22 -6.61
C TYR A 199 21.70 -7.25 -6.16
N LYS A 200 21.65 -8.48 -6.69
CA LYS A 200 22.69 -9.49 -6.47
C LYS A 200 24.04 -9.05 -7.00
N LYS A 201 24.08 -8.54 -8.23
CA LYS A 201 25.33 -8.10 -8.92
C LYS A 201 26.07 -7.02 -8.14
N TYR A 202 25.34 -6.11 -7.49
CA TYR A 202 25.89 -4.98 -6.75
C TYR A 202 25.84 -5.15 -5.22
N ASP A 203 25.52 -6.35 -4.75
CA ASP A 203 25.42 -6.75 -3.33
C ASP A 203 24.51 -5.83 -2.50
N VAL A 204 23.32 -5.59 -3.01
CA VAL A 204 22.29 -4.72 -2.40
C VAL A 204 21.25 -5.56 -1.65
N TYR A 205 20.98 -5.25 -0.40
CA TYR A 205 19.88 -5.81 0.36
C TYR A 205 18.54 -5.23 -0.11
N VAL A 206 17.47 -6.02 -0.04
CA VAL A 206 16.14 -5.58 -0.48
C VAL A 206 15.15 -5.60 0.67
N VAL A 207 14.48 -4.48 0.87
CA VAL A 207 13.35 -4.36 1.80
C VAL A 207 12.09 -4.31 0.93
N SER A 208 11.30 -5.40 0.94
CA SER A 208 10.10 -5.51 0.10
C SER A 208 8.86 -5.20 0.91
N ASP A 209 8.21 -4.07 0.62
CA ASP A 209 6.89 -3.74 1.15
C ASP A 209 5.82 -4.43 0.31
N GLU A 210 5.25 -5.49 0.86
CA GLU A 210 4.21 -6.31 0.23
C GLU A 210 2.83 -6.17 0.91
N ILE A 211 2.61 -5.02 1.56
CA ILE A 211 1.36 -4.73 2.29
C ILE A 211 0.10 -4.80 1.41
N TRP A 212 0.27 -4.67 0.09
CA TRP A 212 -0.81 -4.70 -0.90
C TRP A 212 -0.99 -6.08 -1.56
N SER A 213 -0.23 -7.09 -1.16
CA SER A 213 -0.13 -8.40 -1.83
C SER A 213 -1.46 -9.14 -1.99
N ASP A 214 -2.45 -8.86 -1.14
CA ASP A 214 -3.78 -9.49 -1.21
C ASP A 214 -4.75 -8.77 -2.13
N ILE A 215 -4.51 -7.48 -2.44
CA ILE A 215 -5.41 -6.65 -3.24
C ILE A 215 -4.91 -6.66 -4.68
N ILE A 216 -5.25 -7.73 -5.38
CA ILE A 216 -4.86 -7.98 -6.76
C ILE A 216 -6.11 -7.98 -7.63
N LEU A 217 -6.12 -7.11 -8.63
CA LEU A 217 -7.26 -6.95 -9.53
C LEU A 217 -7.33 -8.10 -10.53
N SER A 218 -8.54 -8.38 -11.03
CA SER A 218 -8.83 -9.52 -11.90
C SER A 218 -7.85 -9.64 -13.08
N GLY A 219 -7.42 -10.87 -13.35
CA GLY A 219 -6.46 -11.17 -14.42
C GLY A 219 -4.98 -11.05 -14.03
N ASN A 220 -4.67 -10.54 -12.83
CA ASN A 220 -3.31 -10.38 -12.35
C ASN A 220 -2.99 -11.38 -11.22
N LYS A 221 -1.70 -11.53 -10.92
CA LYS A 221 -1.24 -12.42 -9.85
C LYS A 221 -0.04 -11.81 -9.14
N HIS A 222 -0.13 -11.68 -7.83
CA HIS A 222 1.02 -11.29 -7.02
C HIS A 222 2.11 -12.38 -7.01
N ILE A 223 3.35 -11.95 -7.11
CA ILE A 223 4.55 -12.79 -7.00
C ILE A 223 5.40 -12.19 -5.88
N PRO A 224 5.56 -12.87 -4.74
CA PRO A 224 6.43 -12.39 -3.68
C PRO A 224 7.86 -12.21 -4.18
N THR A 225 8.48 -11.09 -3.87
CA THR A 225 9.85 -10.75 -4.28
C THR A 225 10.84 -11.86 -3.88
N GLN A 226 10.66 -12.45 -2.69
CA GLN A 226 11.48 -13.55 -2.18
C GLN A 226 11.34 -14.87 -2.95
N SER A 227 10.31 -15.01 -3.80
CA SER A 227 10.00 -16.29 -4.49
C SER A 227 10.71 -16.48 -5.82
N VAL A 228 11.39 -15.44 -6.34
CA VAL A 228 11.94 -15.49 -7.71
C VAL A 228 13.27 -16.24 -7.80
N SER A 229 14.05 -16.30 -6.72
CA SER A 229 15.28 -17.10 -6.64
C SER A 229 15.69 -17.36 -5.19
N GLU A 230 16.64 -18.31 -4.96
CA GLU A 230 17.19 -18.50 -3.61
C GLU A 230 18.00 -17.29 -3.14
N ASP A 231 18.71 -16.61 -4.03
CA ASP A 231 19.41 -15.39 -3.69
C ASP A 231 18.42 -14.28 -3.26
N ALA A 232 17.32 -14.12 -4.01
CA ALA A 232 16.24 -13.19 -3.65
C ALA A 232 15.65 -13.51 -2.27
N ARG A 233 15.45 -14.80 -1.97
CA ARG A 233 14.97 -15.26 -0.66
C ARG A 233 15.89 -14.85 0.48
N GLN A 234 17.20 -14.93 0.28
CA GLN A 234 18.19 -14.66 1.32
C GLN A 234 18.52 -13.18 1.48
N ARG A 235 18.42 -12.39 0.39
CA ARG A 235 18.75 -10.96 0.43
C ARG A 235 17.56 -10.03 0.67
N THR A 236 16.33 -10.57 0.86
CA THR A 236 15.12 -9.76 1.01
C THR A 236 14.51 -9.93 2.41
N ALA A 237 14.18 -8.82 3.06
CA ALA A 237 13.23 -8.75 4.15
C ALA A 237 11.87 -8.27 3.57
N ALA A 238 10.84 -9.10 3.66
CA ALA A 238 9.51 -8.79 3.14
C ALA A 238 8.52 -8.47 4.26
N PHE A 239 7.68 -7.45 4.06
CA PHE A 239 6.75 -6.92 5.05
C PHE A 239 5.31 -7.02 4.58
N TYR A 240 4.45 -7.51 5.45
CA TYR A 240 3.04 -7.78 5.20
C TYR A 240 2.17 -7.26 6.35
N ALA A 241 0.92 -6.96 6.08
CA ALA A 241 -0.04 -6.61 7.13
C ALA A 241 -1.48 -6.85 6.66
N PRO A 242 -2.40 -7.20 7.57
CA PRO A 242 -3.83 -7.25 7.26
C PRO A 242 -4.46 -5.85 7.12
N SER A 243 -3.69 -4.79 7.40
CA SER A 243 -4.20 -3.41 7.52
C SER A 243 -4.82 -2.87 6.23
N LYS A 244 -4.26 -3.18 5.05
CA LYS A 244 -4.81 -2.73 3.77
C LYS A 244 -5.91 -3.66 3.29
N THR A 245 -5.73 -4.96 3.42
CA THR A 245 -6.70 -5.97 3.00
C THR A 245 -8.00 -5.88 3.78
N PHE A 246 -7.93 -5.65 5.09
CA PHE A 246 -9.09 -5.71 5.99
C PHE A 246 -9.40 -4.38 6.71
N ASN A 247 -8.82 -3.27 6.26
CA ASN A 247 -9.04 -1.95 6.88
C ASN A 247 -8.67 -1.89 8.38
N LEU A 248 -7.53 -2.45 8.76
CA LEU A 248 -7.07 -2.57 10.15
C LEU A 248 -5.90 -1.65 10.51
N ALA A 249 -5.68 -0.55 9.75
CA ALA A 249 -4.55 0.35 9.98
C ALA A 249 -4.53 0.94 11.42
N GLY A 250 -5.69 1.18 12.01
CA GLY A 250 -5.83 1.66 13.39
C GLY A 250 -5.36 0.69 14.47
N LEU A 251 -5.17 -0.60 14.14
CA LEU A 251 -4.66 -1.62 15.06
C LEU A 251 -3.14 -1.81 14.97
N VAL A 252 -2.48 -1.18 13.99
CA VAL A 252 -1.01 -1.10 13.82
C VAL A 252 -0.29 -2.48 13.76
N GLY A 253 -0.98 -3.58 13.45
CA GLY A 253 -0.38 -4.91 13.34
C GLY A 253 0.23 -5.16 11.97
N SER A 254 1.49 -5.62 11.90
CA SER A 254 2.15 -6.10 10.71
C SER A 254 3.18 -7.17 11.05
N TYR A 255 3.75 -7.82 10.05
CA TYR A 255 4.79 -8.83 10.24
C TYR A 255 5.79 -8.81 9.10
N HIS A 256 7.01 -9.25 9.41
CA HIS A 256 8.01 -9.54 8.39
C HIS A 256 8.12 -11.04 8.13
N ILE A 257 8.60 -11.38 6.94
CA ILE A 257 9.13 -12.70 6.58
C ILE A 257 10.58 -12.52 6.15
N VAL A 258 11.52 -13.12 6.90
CA VAL A 258 12.96 -13.05 6.61
C VAL A 258 13.57 -14.44 6.72
N TYR A 259 14.04 -14.98 5.60
CA TYR A 259 14.64 -16.32 5.56
C TYR A 259 16.11 -16.34 6.00
N ASN A 260 16.83 -15.24 5.83
CA ASN A 260 18.22 -15.10 6.25
C ASN A 260 18.33 -15.00 7.77
N SER A 261 18.86 -16.02 8.42
CA SER A 261 18.96 -16.10 9.90
C SER A 261 19.80 -14.97 10.48
N TRP A 262 20.93 -14.61 9.82
CA TRP A 262 21.77 -13.50 10.27
C TRP A 262 20.98 -12.17 10.30
N TRP A 263 20.13 -11.91 9.30
CA TRP A 263 19.33 -10.68 9.25
C TRP A 263 18.21 -10.71 10.30
N ARG A 264 17.52 -11.86 10.48
CA ARG A 264 16.50 -12.03 11.53
C ARG A 264 17.05 -11.73 12.92
N ASP A 265 18.19 -12.36 13.26
CA ASP A 265 18.80 -12.19 14.59
C ASP A 265 19.16 -10.72 14.85
N ARG A 266 19.57 -9.98 13.82
CA ARG A 266 19.84 -8.55 13.92
C ARG A 266 18.58 -7.73 14.07
N MET A 267 17.51 -8.05 13.33
CA MET A 267 16.21 -7.37 13.45
C MET A 267 15.59 -7.59 14.83
N GLU A 268 15.64 -8.81 15.36
CA GLU A 268 15.19 -9.11 16.71
C GLU A 268 15.96 -8.29 17.76
N LYS A 269 17.27 -8.22 17.63
CA LYS A 269 18.11 -7.41 18.50
C LYS A 269 17.82 -5.92 18.37
N GLU A 270 17.68 -5.41 17.16
CA GLU A 270 17.34 -4.00 16.90
C GLU A 270 16.01 -3.63 17.57
N SER A 271 14.98 -4.44 17.41
CA SER A 271 13.67 -4.19 18.02
C SER A 271 13.72 -4.24 19.55
N SER A 272 14.57 -5.08 20.12
CA SER A 272 14.74 -5.21 21.58
C SER A 272 15.43 -4.01 22.23
N LEU A 273 16.25 -3.25 21.49
CA LEU A 273 16.98 -2.09 22.03
C LEU A 273 16.06 -0.95 22.48
N SER A 274 14.96 -0.75 21.78
CA SER A 274 14.01 0.32 22.06
C SER A 274 12.66 -0.18 22.57
N HIS A 275 12.45 -1.50 22.61
CA HIS A 275 11.18 -2.15 22.94
C HIS A 275 9.98 -1.66 22.11
N TYR A 276 10.23 -1.08 20.90
CA TYR A 276 9.15 -0.49 20.11
C TYR A 276 8.25 -1.54 19.44
N ASN A 277 8.74 -2.76 19.26
CA ASN A 277 8.04 -3.84 18.55
C ASN A 277 7.25 -4.76 19.49
N MET A 278 6.69 -4.19 20.56
CA MET A 278 5.79 -4.93 21.46
C MET A 278 4.44 -5.12 20.81
N MET A 279 4.06 -6.38 20.55
CA MET A 279 2.78 -6.72 19.94
C MET A 279 1.60 -6.26 20.81
N ASN A 280 0.58 -5.69 20.16
CA ASN A 280 -0.72 -5.43 20.78
C ASN A 280 -1.58 -6.69 20.73
N VAL A 281 -2.14 -7.10 21.86
CA VAL A 281 -2.92 -8.34 21.94
C VAL A 281 -4.16 -8.32 21.04
N LEU A 282 -4.82 -7.18 20.87
CA LEU A 282 -6.00 -7.07 19.99
C LEU A 282 -5.60 -7.15 18.52
N SER A 283 -4.43 -6.63 18.14
CA SER A 283 -3.88 -6.79 16.81
C SER A 283 -3.61 -8.25 16.45
N MET A 284 -3.10 -9.04 17.42
CA MET A 284 -2.91 -10.49 17.25
C MET A 284 -4.23 -11.20 16.95
N HIS A 285 -5.25 -10.94 17.78
CA HIS A 285 -6.57 -11.56 17.61
C HIS A 285 -7.28 -11.08 16.33
N ALA A 286 -7.10 -9.82 15.95
CA ALA A 286 -7.62 -9.28 14.69
C ALA A 286 -7.01 -9.99 13.48
N LEU A 287 -5.69 -10.23 13.46
CA LEU A 287 -5.03 -10.98 12.39
C LEU A 287 -5.53 -12.43 12.32
N ILE A 288 -5.62 -13.10 13.47
CA ILE A 288 -6.17 -14.48 13.52
C ILE A 288 -7.61 -14.50 12.98
N GLY A 289 -8.44 -13.52 13.35
CA GLY A 289 -9.80 -13.38 12.83
C GLY A 289 -9.84 -13.10 11.32
N ALA A 290 -8.93 -12.26 10.83
CA ALA A 290 -8.81 -11.89 9.41
C ALA A 290 -8.42 -13.09 8.52
N TYR A 291 -7.52 -13.95 9.01
CA TYR A 291 -6.94 -15.05 8.25
C TYR A 291 -7.72 -16.38 8.39
N LYS A 292 -8.96 -16.32 8.90
CA LYS A 292 -9.92 -17.44 8.88
C LYS A 292 -10.42 -17.71 7.44
N PRO A 293 -11.09 -18.85 7.19
CA PRO A 293 -11.68 -19.16 5.89
C PRO A 293 -12.56 -18.05 5.31
N GLU A 294 -13.34 -17.37 6.12
CA GLU A 294 -14.21 -16.26 5.74
C GLU A 294 -13.39 -15.05 5.21
N GLY A 295 -12.18 -14.86 5.73
CA GLY A 295 -11.29 -13.80 5.26
C GLY A 295 -10.82 -14.00 3.82
N TYR A 296 -10.60 -15.26 3.38
CA TYR A 296 -10.28 -15.54 1.98
C TYR A 296 -11.45 -15.19 1.06
N GLU A 297 -12.66 -15.61 1.41
CA GLU A 297 -13.88 -15.35 0.64
C GLU A 297 -14.14 -13.82 0.55
N TRP A 298 -14.02 -13.12 1.69
CA TRP A 298 -14.21 -11.68 1.75
C TRP A 298 -13.20 -10.94 0.88
N THR A 299 -11.93 -11.35 0.92
CA THR A 299 -10.86 -10.74 0.11
C THR A 299 -11.09 -10.97 -1.38
N ASP A 300 -11.56 -12.15 -1.77
CA ASP A 300 -11.85 -12.46 -3.18
C ASP A 300 -13.02 -11.58 -3.68
N GLU A 301 -14.11 -11.47 -2.93
CA GLU A 301 -15.23 -10.57 -3.27
C GLU A 301 -14.81 -9.09 -3.28
N LEU A 302 -13.95 -8.65 -2.34
CA LEU A 302 -13.39 -7.31 -2.35
C LEU A 302 -12.63 -7.03 -3.65
N CYS A 303 -11.75 -7.95 -4.08
CA CYS A 303 -10.99 -7.78 -5.31
C CYS A 303 -11.88 -7.68 -6.56
N GLU A 304 -13.01 -8.40 -6.60
CA GLU A 304 -14.01 -8.28 -7.66
C GLU A 304 -14.67 -6.89 -7.67
N VAL A 305 -15.08 -6.40 -6.50
CA VAL A 305 -15.67 -5.06 -6.34
C VAL A 305 -14.68 -3.97 -6.76
N LEU A 306 -13.45 -4.07 -6.28
CA LEU A 306 -12.40 -3.11 -6.60
C LEU A 306 -12.06 -3.13 -8.10
N THR A 307 -12.00 -4.31 -8.72
CA THR A 307 -11.83 -4.43 -10.17
C THR A 307 -12.94 -3.68 -10.91
N GLY A 308 -14.20 -3.88 -10.52
CA GLY A 308 -15.31 -3.16 -11.11
C GLY A 308 -15.23 -1.64 -10.93
N ASN A 309 -14.81 -1.16 -9.75
CA ASN A 309 -14.64 0.27 -9.49
C ASN A 309 -13.51 0.87 -10.35
N ILE A 310 -12.39 0.18 -10.46
CA ILE A 310 -11.25 0.59 -11.30
C ILE A 310 -11.63 0.60 -12.78
N ASP A 311 -12.32 -0.43 -13.26
CA ASP A 311 -12.78 -0.51 -14.66
C ASP A 311 -13.67 0.68 -15.00
N PHE A 312 -14.64 0.97 -14.16
CA PHE A 312 -15.50 2.14 -14.34
C PHE A 312 -14.69 3.44 -14.37
N ALA A 313 -13.81 3.64 -13.40
CA ALA A 313 -13.07 4.90 -13.28
C ALA A 313 -12.17 5.12 -14.51
N CYS A 314 -11.45 4.07 -14.97
CA CYS A 314 -10.62 4.15 -16.15
C CYS A 314 -11.45 4.44 -17.41
N ASP A 315 -12.56 3.71 -17.60
CA ASP A 315 -13.50 3.92 -18.71
C ASP A 315 -14.13 5.31 -18.69
N TYR A 316 -14.44 5.83 -17.49
CA TYR A 316 -15.04 7.15 -17.35
C TYR A 316 -14.04 8.25 -17.72
N ILE A 317 -12.80 8.15 -17.23
CA ILE A 317 -11.72 9.09 -17.57
C ILE A 317 -11.50 9.10 -19.09
N GLU A 318 -11.35 7.95 -19.71
CA GLU A 318 -11.10 7.85 -21.15
C GLU A 318 -12.22 8.49 -22.00
N LYS A 319 -13.48 8.37 -21.55
CA LYS A 319 -14.63 8.85 -22.29
C LYS A 319 -15.00 10.30 -22.03
N HIS A 320 -14.69 10.84 -20.85
CA HIS A 320 -15.25 12.10 -20.37
C HIS A 320 -14.21 13.15 -19.97
N PHE A 321 -12.96 12.77 -19.66
CA PHE A 321 -11.95 13.72 -19.21
C PHE A 321 -10.91 13.96 -20.30
N GLU A 322 -11.23 14.83 -21.26
CA GLU A 322 -10.31 15.13 -22.37
C GLU A 322 -8.96 15.69 -21.85
N GLY A 323 -7.85 15.13 -22.31
CA GLY A 323 -6.50 15.52 -21.87
C GLY A 323 -6.08 14.93 -20.51
N VAL A 324 -6.86 14.02 -19.95
CA VAL A 324 -6.54 13.25 -18.73
C VAL A 324 -6.30 11.78 -19.11
N THR A 325 -5.24 11.19 -18.58
CA THR A 325 -4.90 9.78 -18.88
C THR A 325 -4.65 9.00 -17.61
N VAL A 326 -4.81 7.68 -17.68
CA VAL A 326 -4.54 6.78 -16.56
C VAL A 326 -3.93 5.47 -17.04
N SER A 327 -2.88 5.01 -16.37
CA SER A 327 -2.42 3.63 -16.51
C SER A 327 -3.29 2.76 -15.60
N LYS A 328 -4.05 1.83 -16.19
CA LYS A 328 -4.96 0.96 -15.43
C LYS A 328 -4.16 0.17 -14.38
N PRO A 329 -4.46 0.32 -13.09
CA PRO A 329 -3.78 -0.43 -12.03
C PRO A 329 -4.11 -1.92 -12.11
N GLN A 330 -3.19 -2.74 -11.64
CA GLN A 330 -3.29 -4.20 -11.61
C GLN A 330 -3.47 -4.73 -10.19
N GLY A 331 -3.19 -3.89 -9.21
CA GLY A 331 -3.35 -4.15 -7.77
C GLY A 331 -3.54 -2.85 -7.01
N THR A 332 -3.74 -2.96 -5.71
CA THR A 332 -4.16 -1.89 -4.82
C THR A 332 -5.58 -1.40 -5.11
N TYR A 333 -6.06 -0.43 -4.36
CA TYR A 333 -7.30 0.30 -4.68
C TYR A 333 -7.02 1.78 -5.00
N MET A 334 -5.77 2.08 -5.37
CA MET A 334 -5.35 3.43 -5.75
C MET A 334 -5.39 3.61 -7.25
N LEU A 335 -5.91 4.74 -7.69
CA LEU A 335 -5.85 5.22 -9.06
C LEU A 335 -4.89 6.40 -9.11
N PHE A 336 -3.95 6.40 -10.07
CA PHE A 336 -2.96 7.46 -10.25
C PHE A 336 -3.13 8.06 -11.63
N VAL A 337 -3.69 9.28 -11.70
CA VAL A 337 -4.26 9.90 -12.89
C VAL A 337 -3.36 11.04 -13.36
N ASP A 338 -2.94 11.01 -14.61
CA ASP A 338 -2.11 12.03 -15.23
C ASP A 338 -2.99 13.15 -15.85
N CYS A 339 -2.89 14.34 -15.29
CA CYS A 339 -3.61 15.54 -15.72
C CYS A 339 -2.73 16.52 -16.53
N THR A 340 -1.54 16.09 -16.96
CA THR A 340 -0.53 16.99 -17.57
C THR A 340 -1.07 17.76 -18.77
N ASP A 341 -1.71 17.08 -19.71
CA ASP A 341 -2.19 17.73 -20.93
C ASP A 341 -3.44 18.59 -20.68
N TRP A 342 -4.32 18.15 -19.78
CA TRP A 342 -5.46 18.95 -19.35
C TRP A 342 -5.01 20.25 -18.66
N CYS A 343 -4.07 20.16 -17.71
CA CYS A 343 -3.53 21.34 -17.03
C CYS A 343 -2.89 22.34 -18.01
N LYS A 344 -2.11 21.85 -18.99
CA LYS A 344 -1.51 22.70 -20.03
C LYS A 344 -2.58 23.38 -20.89
N ALA A 345 -3.60 22.63 -21.34
CA ALA A 345 -4.65 23.14 -22.21
C ALA A 345 -5.49 24.26 -21.54
N HIS A 346 -5.69 24.16 -20.22
CA HIS A 346 -6.52 25.08 -19.46
C HIS A 346 -5.71 26.14 -18.68
N GLY A 347 -4.38 26.10 -18.73
CA GLY A 347 -3.50 27.02 -17.98
C GLY A 347 -3.68 26.90 -16.47
N LYS A 348 -3.95 25.69 -15.98
CA LYS A 348 -4.17 25.35 -14.56
C LYS A 348 -2.99 24.58 -13.99
N THR A 349 -2.82 24.64 -12.67
CA THR A 349 -1.91 23.78 -11.92
C THR A 349 -2.66 22.54 -11.43
N ILE A 350 -1.92 21.51 -11.00
CA ILE A 350 -2.56 20.33 -10.38
C ILE A 350 -3.22 20.68 -9.04
N GLU A 351 -2.68 21.66 -8.30
CA GLU A 351 -3.27 22.19 -7.08
C GLU A 351 -4.62 22.85 -7.35
N ASP A 352 -4.77 23.61 -8.48
CA ASP A 352 -6.05 24.15 -8.90
C ASP A 352 -7.08 23.05 -9.14
N VAL A 353 -6.67 21.95 -9.76
CA VAL A 353 -7.54 20.77 -10.05
C VAL A 353 -7.92 20.08 -8.75
N GLU A 354 -6.96 19.84 -7.88
CA GLU A 354 -7.18 19.22 -6.58
C GLU A 354 -8.20 20.02 -5.74
N HIS A 355 -7.99 21.33 -5.62
CA HIS A 355 -8.91 22.20 -4.87
C HIS A 355 -10.31 22.25 -5.50
N ALA A 356 -10.41 22.28 -6.84
CA ALA A 356 -11.70 22.21 -7.52
C ALA A 356 -12.44 20.88 -7.24
N CYS A 357 -11.71 19.78 -7.14
CA CYS A 357 -12.27 18.47 -6.74
C CYS A 357 -12.76 18.49 -5.29
N TRP A 358 -11.99 19.10 -4.37
CA TRP A 358 -12.42 19.24 -2.97
C TRP A 358 -13.68 20.07 -2.83
N ASP A 359 -13.77 21.19 -3.58
CA ASP A 359 -14.95 22.07 -3.60
C ASP A 359 -16.26 21.31 -3.87
N VAL A 360 -16.21 20.29 -4.72
CA VAL A 360 -17.38 19.47 -5.07
C VAL A 360 -17.47 18.15 -4.29
N GLY A 361 -16.66 18.03 -3.25
CA GLY A 361 -16.68 16.90 -2.32
C GLY A 361 -15.84 15.68 -2.71
N ALA A 362 -15.17 15.67 -3.85
CA ALA A 362 -14.23 14.60 -4.19
C ALA A 362 -12.89 14.86 -3.43
N ALA A 363 -12.77 14.29 -2.24
CA ALA A 363 -11.61 14.47 -1.37
C ALA A 363 -10.44 13.58 -1.82
N ILE A 364 -9.69 14.03 -2.81
CA ILE A 364 -8.55 13.35 -3.46
C ILE A 364 -7.22 13.99 -3.03
N GLN A 365 -6.09 13.45 -3.52
CA GLN A 365 -4.75 13.98 -3.27
C GLN A 365 -4.00 14.34 -4.55
N ASP A 366 -3.25 15.46 -4.50
CA ASP A 366 -2.18 15.77 -5.45
C ASP A 366 -1.07 14.70 -5.42
N GLY A 367 -0.58 14.33 -6.59
CA GLY A 367 0.48 13.34 -6.78
C GLY A 367 1.90 13.87 -6.57
N THR A 368 2.11 15.17 -6.38
CA THR A 368 3.44 15.79 -6.26
C THR A 368 4.25 15.20 -5.10
N MET A 369 3.60 14.98 -3.95
CA MET A 369 4.25 14.36 -2.79
C MET A 369 4.64 12.90 -3.02
N PHE A 370 4.06 12.26 -4.03
CA PHE A 370 4.37 10.90 -4.48
C PHE A 370 5.38 10.88 -5.62
N PHE A 371 6.02 12.01 -5.94
CA PHE A 371 6.92 12.19 -7.08
C PHE A 371 6.26 11.95 -8.44
N GLY A 372 4.98 12.27 -8.53
CA GLY A 372 4.20 12.28 -9.76
C GLY A 372 3.65 13.67 -10.03
N PRO A 373 4.46 14.59 -10.61
CA PRO A 373 3.99 15.93 -10.93
C PRO A 373 2.80 15.87 -11.88
N CYS A 374 1.85 16.77 -11.71
CA CYS A 374 0.60 16.82 -12.48
C CYS A 374 -0.27 15.55 -12.42
N HIS A 375 -0.11 14.72 -11.40
CA HIS A 375 -0.97 13.56 -11.17
C HIS A 375 -1.93 13.80 -10.00
N LEU A 376 -3.07 13.11 -10.04
CA LEU A 376 -3.98 12.98 -8.89
C LEU A 376 -3.96 11.53 -8.40
N ARG A 377 -4.04 11.33 -7.09
CA ARG A 377 -4.15 10.03 -6.46
C ARG A 377 -5.51 9.87 -5.81
N MET A 378 -6.23 8.82 -6.18
CA MET A 378 -7.59 8.54 -5.73
C MET A 378 -7.71 7.15 -5.12
N ASN A 379 -8.40 7.04 -3.98
CA ASN A 379 -8.80 5.78 -3.37
C ASN A 379 -10.18 5.37 -3.89
N LEU A 380 -10.30 4.18 -4.47
CA LEU A 380 -11.56 3.64 -5.02
C LEU A 380 -12.18 2.53 -4.17
N ALA A 381 -11.73 2.34 -2.92
CA ALA A 381 -12.29 1.37 -1.97
C ALA A 381 -13.53 1.94 -1.25
N SER A 382 -14.57 2.20 -2.04
CA SER A 382 -15.85 2.76 -1.60
C SER A 382 -17.01 2.12 -2.39
N PRO A 383 -18.24 2.12 -1.87
CA PRO A 383 -19.41 1.68 -2.62
C PRO A 383 -19.49 2.33 -4.01
N ARG A 384 -19.82 1.54 -5.03
CA ARG A 384 -19.85 1.96 -6.42
C ARG A 384 -20.62 3.27 -6.63
N SER A 385 -21.77 3.42 -5.98
CA SER A 385 -22.59 4.64 -6.07
C SER A 385 -21.84 5.91 -5.64
N ARG A 386 -20.94 5.80 -4.65
CA ARG A 386 -20.11 6.94 -4.20
C ARG A 386 -19.01 7.27 -5.21
N ILE A 387 -18.43 6.26 -5.84
CA ILE A 387 -17.42 6.46 -6.90
C ILE A 387 -18.09 7.12 -8.11
N GLU A 388 -19.25 6.63 -8.56
CA GLU A 388 -20.01 7.23 -9.66
C GLU A 388 -20.37 8.68 -9.37
N GLU A 389 -20.84 8.98 -8.18
CA GLU A 389 -21.16 10.34 -7.77
C GLU A 389 -19.94 11.26 -7.81
N ALA A 390 -18.79 10.82 -7.27
CA ALA A 390 -17.56 11.61 -7.31
C ALA A 390 -17.12 11.92 -8.74
N PHE A 391 -17.15 10.92 -9.63
CA PHE A 391 -16.77 11.10 -11.04
C PHE A 391 -17.72 12.02 -11.79
N HIS A 392 -19.04 11.91 -11.57
CA HIS A 392 -20.03 12.83 -12.15
C HIS A 392 -19.84 14.28 -11.69
N ARG A 393 -19.49 14.49 -10.40
CA ARG A 393 -19.19 15.84 -9.88
C ARG A 393 -17.91 16.41 -10.49
N MET A 394 -16.84 15.62 -10.56
CA MET A 394 -15.57 16.03 -11.19
C MET A 394 -15.78 16.34 -12.69
N ASP A 395 -16.54 15.51 -13.39
CA ASP A 395 -16.90 15.74 -14.80
C ASP A 395 -17.58 17.11 -14.97
N LYS A 396 -18.69 17.31 -14.29
CA LYS A 396 -19.55 18.48 -14.46
C LYS A 396 -18.94 19.80 -14.00
N TYR A 397 -18.14 19.76 -12.94
CA TYR A 397 -17.73 20.98 -12.23
C TYR A 397 -16.22 21.23 -12.27
N VAL A 398 -15.41 20.29 -12.77
CA VAL A 398 -13.94 20.42 -12.82
C VAL A 398 -13.43 20.24 -14.24
N PHE A 399 -13.60 19.08 -14.84
CA PHE A 399 -12.98 18.75 -16.12
C PHE A 399 -13.71 19.28 -17.35
N ASN A 400 -15.02 19.46 -17.27
CA ASN A 400 -15.88 20.01 -18.34
C ASN A 400 -16.67 21.27 -17.89
N ALA A 401 -16.14 22.01 -16.92
CA ALA A 401 -16.77 23.23 -16.38
C ALA A 401 -16.62 24.44 -17.31
#